data_40707ff05c59a85fec520fe4440077cd
#
_entry.id   40707ff05c59a85fec520fe4440077cd
#
_cell.length_a   1.000
_cell.length_b   1.000
_cell.length_c   1.000
_cell.angle_alpha   90.00
_cell.angle_beta   90.00
_cell.angle_gamma   90.00
#
_symmetry.space_group_name_H-M   'P 1'
#
loop_
_entity.id
_entity.type
_entity.pdbx_description
1 polymer ?
#
loop_
_entity_poly.entity_id
_entity_poly.type
_entity_poly.pdbx_seq_one_letter_code
_entity_poly.pdbx_strand_id
1 'polypeptide(L)'
;MEYTYHYNSPLGGITLAGCEDGLTGLWFDGQKYFAATLSKQHEEKHIPVFDEAIRWLDIYFGGKESDFTPPLKLSGTPFRRAVWDILLTIPYGHTMTYGEISDIMAKQKCVSKMSAQAVGGAVGHNPVTLIVPCHRVVGAGGNLTGYAGGTDKKPVSYTPLRAHETGA
;
A
#
# COMPACT_ATOMS: atom_id res chain seq x y z
N MET A 1 -10.00 -4.66 -19.36
CA MET A 1 -10.15 -5.92 -18.59
C MET A 1 -9.09 -5.97 -17.51
N GLU A 2 -9.50 -6.23 -16.28
CA GLU A 2 -8.57 -6.50 -15.18
C GLU A 2 -8.35 -8.01 -15.06
N TYR A 3 -7.12 -8.36 -14.65
CA TYR A 3 -6.73 -9.74 -14.39
C TYR A 3 -6.30 -9.88 -12.94
N THR A 4 -6.38 -11.08 -12.41
CA THR A 4 -5.95 -11.38 -11.05
C THR A 4 -4.97 -12.53 -11.04
N TYR A 5 -4.13 -12.57 -10.01
CA TYR A 5 -3.18 -13.63 -9.77
C TYR A 5 -2.93 -13.76 -8.27
N HIS A 6 -2.61 -14.94 -7.80
CA HIS A 6 -2.43 -15.20 -6.38
C HIS A 6 -0.97 -15.46 -6.05
N TYR A 7 -0.48 -14.86 -4.96
CA TYR A 7 0.88 -14.99 -4.48
C TYR A 7 0.86 -15.44 -3.02
N ASN A 8 1.66 -16.46 -2.68
CA ASN A 8 1.76 -16.94 -1.31
C ASN A 8 2.99 -16.31 -0.63
N SER A 9 2.75 -15.43 0.34
CA SER A 9 3.81 -14.78 1.09
C SER A 9 4.02 -15.44 2.45
N PRO A 10 5.17 -15.17 3.12
CA PRO A 10 5.37 -15.62 4.50
C PRO A 10 4.32 -15.11 5.48
N LEU A 11 3.63 -14.03 5.16
CA LEU A 11 2.59 -13.42 6.01
C LEU A 11 1.17 -13.77 5.55
N GLY A 12 1.02 -14.70 4.61
CA GLY A 12 -0.28 -15.13 4.12
C GLY A 12 -0.46 -14.88 2.63
N GLY A 13 -1.62 -15.28 2.11
CA GLY A 13 -1.95 -15.13 0.70
C GLY A 13 -2.14 -13.67 0.30
N ILE A 14 -1.71 -13.36 -0.91
CA ILE A 14 -1.86 -12.04 -1.53
C ILE A 14 -2.56 -12.21 -2.86
N THR A 15 -3.56 -11.37 -3.11
CA THR A 15 -4.21 -11.27 -4.41
C THR A 15 -3.68 -10.06 -5.15
N LEU A 16 -3.18 -10.28 -6.36
CA LEU A 16 -2.72 -9.23 -7.28
C LEU A 16 -3.81 -8.93 -8.29
N ALA A 17 -3.97 -7.67 -8.65
CA ALA A 17 -4.82 -7.26 -9.77
C ALA A 17 -4.03 -6.34 -10.69
N GLY A 18 -4.30 -6.41 -11.97
CA GLY A 18 -3.59 -5.59 -12.95
C GLY A 18 -4.22 -5.61 -14.32
N CYS A 19 -3.71 -4.72 -15.16
CA CYS A 19 -4.09 -4.62 -16.56
C CYS A 19 -2.83 -4.29 -17.37
N GLU A 20 -3.01 -4.05 -18.68
CA GLU A 20 -1.87 -3.72 -19.56
C GLU A 20 -1.11 -2.47 -19.10
N ASP A 21 -1.80 -1.52 -18.47
CA ASP A 21 -1.21 -0.24 -18.05
C ASP A 21 -0.45 -0.32 -16.72
N GLY A 22 -0.67 -1.37 -15.93
CA GLY A 22 0.03 -1.52 -14.67
C GLY A 22 -0.73 -2.32 -13.62
N LEU A 23 -0.15 -2.38 -12.44
CA LEU A 23 -0.72 -3.04 -11.29
C LEU A 23 -1.83 -2.14 -10.70
N THR A 24 -3.02 -2.71 -10.53
CA THR A 24 -4.19 -1.98 -10.02
C THR A 24 -4.54 -2.33 -8.59
N GLY A 25 -4.05 -3.47 -8.10
CA GLY A 25 -4.33 -3.90 -6.74
C GLY A 25 -3.31 -4.92 -6.21
N LEU A 26 -3.12 -4.89 -4.90
CA LEU A 26 -2.34 -5.86 -4.16
C LEU A 26 -2.91 -5.86 -2.74
N TRP A 27 -3.54 -6.96 -2.35
CA TRP A 27 -4.18 -7.08 -1.05
C TRP A 27 -3.80 -8.38 -0.38
N PHE A 28 -3.54 -8.32 0.94
CA PHE A 28 -3.54 -9.54 1.73
C PHE A 28 -4.96 -10.09 1.79
N ASP A 29 -5.10 -11.40 1.66
CA ASP A 29 -6.40 -12.04 1.78
C ASP A 29 -7.00 -11.74 3.16
N GLY A 30 -8.24 -11.32 3.18
CA GLY A 30 -8.94 -10.98 4.42
C GLY A 30 -8.66 -9.61 5.00
N GLN A 31 -7.82 -8.76 4.37
CA GLN A 31 -7.66 -7.40 4.87
C GLN A 31 -8.91 -6.55 4.63
N LYS A 32 -9.05 -5.49 5.42
CA LYS A 32 -10.14 -4.52 5.23
C LYS A 32 -10.05 -3.90 3.84
N TYR A 33 -11.18 -3.72 3.18
CA TYR A 33 -11.27 -3.22 1.80
C TYR A 33 -10.60 -4.14 0.77
N PHE A 34 -10.49 -5.44 1.07
CA PHE A 34 -9.97 -6.43 0.13
C PHE A 34 -10.70 -6.33 -1.21
N ALA A 35 -9.91 -6.21 -2.29
CA ALA A 35 -10.41 -6.12 -3.66
C ALA A 35 -11.44 -5.01 -3.90
N ALA A 36 -11.45 -3.96 -3.07
CA ALA A 36 -12.46 -2.90 -3.15
C ALA A 36 -12.43 -2.16 -4.50
N THR A 37 -11.26 -2.05 -5.13
CA THR A 37 -11.11 -1.37 -6.43
C THR A 37 -11.12 -2.32 -7.62
N LEU A 38 -11.25 -3.63 -7.38
CA LEU A 38 -11.27 -4.62 -8.45
C LEU A 38 -12.57 -4.53 -9.23
N SER A 39 -12.45 -4.52 -10.56
CA SER A 39 -13.61 -4.56 -11.46
C SER A 39 -14.43 -5.84 -11.24
N LYS A 40 -15.75 -5.75 -11.35
CA LYS A 40 -16.61 -6.92 -11.29
C LYS A 40 -16.30 -7.91 -12.40
N GLN A 41 -15.91 -7.41 -13.57
CA GLN A 41 -15.47 -8.24 -14.68
C GLN A 41 -13.96 -8.35 -14.65
N HIS A 42 -13.47 -9.50 -14.22
CA HIS A 42 -12.05 -9.81 -14.20
C HIS A 42 -11.83 -11.30 -14.48
N GLU A 43 -10.62 -11.63 -14.86
CA GLU A 43 -10.22 -13.02 -15.11
C GLU A 43 -8.96 -13.35 -14.32
N GLU A 44 -8.87 -14.57 -13.86
CA GLU A 44 -7.60 -15.09 -13.34
C GLU A 44 -6.71 -15.45 -14.53
N LYS A 45 -5.61 -14.70 -14.69
CA LYS A 45 -4.70 -14.88 -15.80
C LYS A 45 -3.35 -14.26 -15.47
N HIS A 46 -2.28 -14.94 -15.82
CA HIS A 46 -0.93 -14.40 -15.70
C HIS A 46 -0.67 -13.36 -16.80
N ILE A 47 -0.27 -12.15 -16.41
CA ILE A 47 0.11 -11.08 -17.33
C ILE A 47 1.48 -10.52 -16.94
N PRO A 48 2.20 -9.84 -17.86
CA PRO A 48 3.59 -9.42 -17.62
C PRO A 48 3.79 -8.57 -16.35
N VAL A 49 2.83 -7.69 -16.00
CA VAL A 49 2.98 -6.86 -14.79
C VAL A 49 3.05 -7.70 -13.52
N PHE A 50 2.44 -8.91 -13.52
CA PHE A 50 2.51 -9.79 -12.36
C PHE A 50 3.90 -10.38 -12.16
N ASP A 51 4.68 -10.59 -13.23
CA ASP A 51 6.08 -10.99 -13.09
C ASP A 51 6.90 -9.95 -12.37
N GLU A 52 6.68 -8.67 -12.68
CA GLU A 52 7.36 -7.57 -11.99
C GLU A 52 6.91 -7.45 -10.54
N ALA A 53 5.61 -7.59 -10.28
CA ALA A 53 5.09 -7.55 -8.92
C ALA A 53 5.62 -8.71 -8.07
N ILE A 54 5.65 -9.92 -8.64
CA ILE A 54 6.18 -11.11 -7.96
C ILE A 54 7.67 -10.92 -7.64
N ARG A 55 8.45 -10.41 -8.59
CA ARG A 55 9.87 -10.15 -8.37
C ARG A 55 10.06 -9.11 -7.26
N TRP A 56 9.24 -8.06 -7.23
CA TRP A 56 9.27 -7.07 -6.17
C TRP A 56 8.98 -7.72 -4.81
N LEU A 57 7.93 -8.55 -4.75
CA LEU A 57 7.55 -9.24 -3.52
C LEU A 57 8.61 -10.22 -3.05
N ASP A 58 9.23 -10.97 -3.96
CA ASP A 58 10.29 -11.91 -3.62
C ASP A 58 11.50 -11.17 -3.03
N ILE A 59 11.87 -10.03 -3.58
CA ILE A 59 12.95 -9.19 -3.06
C ILE A 59 12.57 -8.67 -1.66
N TYR A 60 11.36 -8.16 -1.51
CA TYR A 60 10.88 -7.59 -0.26
C TYR A 60 10.88 -8.65 0.86
N PHE A 61 10.27 -9.80 0.62
CA PHE A 61 10.21 -10.87 1.61
C PHE A 61 11.54 -11.57 1.81
N GLY A 62 12.48 -11.38 0.91
CA GLY A 62 13.87 -11.81 1.07
C GLY A 62 14.71 -10.91 1.97
N GLY A 63 14.11 -9.86 2.55
CA GLY A 63 14.80 -8.96 3.47
C GLY A 63 15.58 -7.84 2.81
N LYS A 64 15.27 -7.53 1.57
CA LYS A 64 15.98 -6.49 0.80
C LYS A 64 15.03 -5.42 0.28
N GLU A 65 15.59 -4.23 0.06
CA GLU A 65 14.89 -3.16 -0.62
C GLU A 65 14.94 -3.40 -2.12
N SER A 66 13.78 -3.31 -2.80
CA SER A 66 13.76 -3.37 -4.26
C SER A 66 14.26 -2.05 -4.85
N ASP A 67 15.03 -2.15 -5.94
CA ASP A 67 15.54 -0.99 -6.67
C ASP A 67 14.60 -0.53 -7.79
N PHE A 68 13.41 -1.14 -7.89
CA PHE A 68 12.42 -0.77 -8.90
C PHE A 68 11.02 -0.81 -8.30
N THR A 69 10.09 -0.14 -8.96
CA THR A 69 8.66 -0.19 -8.64
C THR A 69 7.92 -0.67 -9.89
N PRO A 70 7.08 -1.71 -9.79
CA PRO A 70 6.25 -2.10 -10.93
C PRO A 70 5.39 -0.93 -11.39
N PRO A 71 5.01 -0.85 -12.67
CA PRO A 71 4.10 0.19 -13.11
C PRO A 71 2.77 0.08 -12.36
N LEU A 72 2.29 1.22 -11.84
CA LEU A 72 1.08 1.29 -11.04
C LEU A 72 0.00 2.06 -11.80
N LYS A 73 -1.22 1.56 -11.73
CA LYS A 73 -2.40 2.28 -12.22
C LYS A 73 -3.42 2.32 -11.09
N LEU A 74 -3.35 3.36 -10.28
CA LEU A 74 -4.15 3.48 -9.07
C LEU A 74 -5.47 4.18 -9.35
N SER A 75 -6.56 3.60 -8.89
CA SER A 75 -7.90 4.18 -8.97
C SER A 75 -8.28 4.80 -7.64
N GLY A 76 -8.65 6.06 -7.66
CA GLY A 76 -9.06 6.78 -6.47
C GLY A 76 -9.28 8.25 -6.76
N THR A 77 -9.78 8.97 -5.76
CA THR A 77 -9.97 10.41 -5.87
C THR A 77 -8.63 11.12 -6.04
N PRO A 78 -8.61 12.36 -6.59
CA PRO A 78 -7.38 13.14 -6.64
C PRO A 78 -6.72 13.31 -5.27
N PHE A 79 -7.51 13.46 -4.21
CA PHE A 79 -7.00 13.57 -2.85
C PHE A 79 -6.28 12.28 -2.42
N ARG A 80 -6.92 11.12 -2.61
CA ARG A 80 -6.31 9.83 -2.27
C ARG A 80 -5.04 9.58 -3.05
N ARG A 81 -5.06 9.83 -4.35
CA ARG A 81 -3.87 9.64 -5.19
C ARG A 81 -2.72 10.53 -4.77
N ALA A 82 -3.00 11.77 -4.36
CA ALA A 82 -1.97 12.67 -3.84
C ALA A 82 -1.35 12.13 -2.54
N VAL A 83 -2.17 11.57 -1.64
CA VAL A 83 -1.67 10.92 -0.43
C VAL A 83 -0.79 9.72 -0.78
N TRP A 84 -1.23 8.86 -1.69
CA TRP A 84 -0.47 7.67 -2.10
C TRP A 84 0.87 8.05 -2.76
N ASP A 85 0.93 9.13 -3.52
CA ASP A 85 2.19 9.65 -4.08
C ASP A 85 3.17 10.03 -2.97
N ILE A 86 2.68 10.63 -1.88
CA ILE A 86 3.51 10.94 -0.72
C ILE A 86 4.02 9.66 -0.06
N LEU A 87 3.15 8.64 0.09
CA LEU A 87 3.57 7.35 0.66
C LEU A 87 4.73 6.73 -0.12
N LEU A 88 4.72 6.85 -1.44
CA LEU A 88 5.78 6.31 -2.29
C LEU A 88 7.13 6.99 -2.05
N THR A 89 7.16 8.14 -1.41
CA THR A 89 8.41 8.84 -1.06
C THR A 89 9.01 8.38 0.27
N ILE A 90 8.28 7.60 1.07
CA ILE A 90 8.78 7.13 2.37
C ILE A 90 9.83 6.05 2.15
N PRO A 91 11.10 6.28 2.55
CA PRO A 91 12.16 5.30 2.30
C PRO A 91 11.94 4.00 3.06
N TYR A 92 12.47 2.92 2.51
CA TYR A 92 12.52 1.62 3.15
C TYR A 92 13.13 1.74 4.56
N GLY A 93 12.50 1.13 5.54
CA GLY A 93 12.97 1.18 6.93
C GLY A 93 12.64 2.47 7.68
N HIS A 94 11.94 3.42 7.04
CA HIS A 94 11.55 4.68 7.66
C HIS A 94 10.03 4.74 7.86
N THR A 95 9.59 5.70 8.66
CA THR A 95 8.17 5.94 8.91
C THR A 95 7.86 7.42 8.76
N MET A 96 6.57 7.71 8.55
CA MET A 96 6.04 9.07 8.50
C MET A 96 4.73 9.08 9.29
N THR A 97 4.46 10.17 10.00
CA THR A 97 3.20 10.30 10.73
C THR A 97 2.08 10.81 9.85
N TYR A 98 0.82 10.54 10.23
CA TYR A 98 -0.34 11.13 9.56
C TYR A 98 -0.27 12.65 9.54
N GLY A 99 0.21 13.25 10.65
CA GLY A 99 0.37 14.71 10.75
C GLY A 99 1.39 15.25 9.75
N GLU A 100 2.51 14.57 9.57
CA GLU A 100 3.53 14.97 8.59
C GLU A 100 2.98 14.92 7.16
N ILE A 101 2.22 13.88 6.81
CA ILE A 101 1.55 13.77 5.51
C ILE A 101 0.54 14.90 5.35
N SER A 102 -0.24 15.15 6.38
CA SER A 102 -1.22 16.24 6.41
C SER A 102 -0.58 17.60 6.13
N ASP A 103 0.58 17.87 6.75
CA ASP A 103 1.32 19.11 6.56
C ASP A 103 1.83 19.25 5.11
N ILE A 104 2.34 18.16 4.52
CA ILE A 104 2.77 18.15 3.13
C ILE A 104 1.59 18.44 2.19
N MET A 105 0.45 17.80 2.44
CA MET A 105 -0.76 18.03 1.66
C MET A 105 -1.26 19.47 1.76
N ALA A 106 -1.22 20.05 2.96
CA ALA A 106 -1.62 21.43 3.18
C ALA A 106 -0.74 22.38 2.36
N LYS A 107 0.56 22.17 2.35
CA LYS A 107 1.50 22.96 1.55
C LYS A 107 1.25 22.84 0.06
N GLN A 108 1.00 21.62 -0.43
CA GLN A 108 0.73 21.37 -1.85
C GLN A 108 -0.54 22.07 -2.32
N LYS A 109 -1.54 22.16 -1.46
CA LYS A 109 -2.83 22.79 -1.78
C LYS A 109 -2.91 24.25 -1.38
N CYS A 110 -1.82 24.81 -0.84
CA CYS A 110 -1.75 26.21 -0.38
C CYS A 110 -2.83 26.56 0.64
N VAL A 111 -3.14 25.62 1.56
CA VAL A 111 -4.08 25.82 2.66
C VAL A 111 -3.31 25.76 3.98
N SER A 112 -3.89 26.37 5.03
CA SER A 112 -3.23 26.45 6.33
C SER A 112 -3.26 25.13 7.10
N LYS A 113 -4.24 24.27 6.83
CA LYS A 113 -4.43 23.02 7.55
C LYS A 113 -5.13 21.98 6.68
N MET A 114 -4.77 20.72 6.89
CA MET A 114 -5.40 19.58 6.24
C MET A 114 -5.80 18.56 7.32
N SER A 115 -6.95 17.91 7.13
CA SER A 115 -7.46 16.94 8.09
C SER A 115 -6.57 15.67 8.12
N ALA A 116 -6.02 15.36 9.30
CA ALA A 116 -5.29 14.11 9.52
C ALA A 116 -6.22 12.90 9.40
N GLN A 117 -7.50 13.06 9.75
CA GLN A 117 -8.51 12.01 9.62
C GLN A 117 -8.76 11.68 8.14
N ALA A 118 -8.85 12.69 7.28
CA ALA A 118 -9.01 12.50 5.85
C ALA A 118 -7.78 11.79 5.24
N VAL A 119 -6.58 12.17 5.69
CA VAL A 119 -5.34 11.50 5.29
C VAL A 119 -5.36 10.04 5.74
N GLY A 120 -5.77 9.76 6.98
CA GLY A 120 -5.90 8.40 7.49
C GLY A 120 -6.84 7.54 6.67
N GLY A 121 -7.97 8.10 6.24
CA GLY A 121 -8.91 7.42 5.35
C GLY A 121 -8.27 7.07 4.01
N ALA A 122 -7.53 7.99 3.42
CA ALA A 122 -6.82 7.75 2.15
C ALA A 122 -5.75 6.66 2.30
N VAL A 123 -4.98 6.69 3.39
CA VAL A 123 -3.97 5.66 3.68
C VAL A 123 -4.64 4.29 3.81
N GLY A 124 -5.77 4.21 4.53
CA GLY A 124 -6.50 2.97 4.75
C GLY A 124 -7.12 2.37 3.47
N HIS A 125 -7.40 3.19 2.47
CA HIS A 125 -7.98 2.75 1.20
C HIS A 125 -6.94 2.51 0.09
N ASN A 126 -5.67 2.47 0.43
CA ASN A 126 -4.59 2.15 -0.51
C ASN A 126 -4.87 0.81 -1.21
N PRO A 127 -4.98 0.78 -2.54
CA PRO A 127 -5.30 -0.46 -3.26
C PRO A 127 -4.08 -1.35 -3.52
N VAL A 128 -2.87 -0.85 -3.35
CA VAL A 128 -1.64 -1.61 -3.61
C VAL A 128 -0.78 -1.64 -2.34
N THR A 129 -1.20 -2.49 -1.42
CA THR A 129 -0.52 -2.69 -0.13
C THR A 129 0.93 -3.10 -0.35
N LEU A 130 1.83 -2.72 0.52
CA LEU A 130 3.28 -2.95 0.49
C LEU A 130 4.03 -2.05 -0.49
N ILE A 131 3.70 -2.08 -1.77
CA ILE A 131 4.40 -1.28 -2.78
C ILE A 131 4.12 0.20 -2.54
N VAL A 132 2.85 0.55 -2.32
CA VAL A 132 2.49 1.84 -1.75
C VAL A 132 2.50 1.63 -0.23
N PRO A 133 3.52 2.15 0.49
CA PRO A 133 3.86 1.63 1.82
C PRO A 133 3.01 2.21 2.95
N CYS A 134 1.73 1.88 2.99
CA CYS A 134 0.85 2.31 4.08
C CYS A 134 1.31 1.79 5.44
N HIS A 135 2.07 0.69 5.49
CA HIS A 135 2.64 0.15 6.73
C HIS A 135 3.75 1.04 7.32
N ARG A 136 4.26 2.02 6.57
CA ARG A 136 5.25 3.00 7.03
C ARG A 136 4.61 4.26 7.62
N VAL A 137 3.28 4.32 7.68
CA VAL A 137 2.56 5.46 8.26
C VAL A 137 2.10 5.10 9.67
N VAL A 138 2.39 6.00 10.60
CA VAL A 138 2.07 5.80 12.02
C VAL A 138 1.38 7.06 12.57
N GLY A 139 0.63 6.88 13.66
CA GLY A 139 0.11 8.01 14.42
C GLY A 139 1.19 8.61 15.31
N ALA A 140 0.86 9.70 16.00
CA ALA A 140 1.76 10.28 17.00
C ALA A 140 2.10 9.20 18.04
N GLY A 141 3.40 9.01 18.31
CA GLY A 141 3.87 7.98 19.25
C GLY A 141 3.84 6.56 18.70
N GLY A 142 3.68 6.36 17.38
CA GLY A 142 3.70 5.04 16.77
C GLY A 142 2.35 4.33 16.75
N ASN A 143 1.25 5.06 16.92
CA ASN A 143 -0.10 4.51 16.91
C ASN A 143 -0.44 3.85 15.56
N LEU A 144 -1.09 2.68 15.60
CA LEU A 144 -1.42 1.87 14.42
C LEU A 144 -2.84 2.10 13.87
N THR A 145 -3.49 3.21 14.19
CA THR A 145 -4.84 3.50 13.69
C THR A 145 -4.87 3.74 12.19
N GLY A 146 -5.99 3.41 11.55
CA GLY A 146 -6.25 3.70 10.14
C GLY A 146 -5.75 2.69 9.14
N TYR A 147 -5.05 1.63 9.56
CA TYR A 147 -4.53 0.63 8.64
C TYR A 147 -5.66 -0.26 8.09
N ALA A 148 -5.64 -0.50 6.77
CA ALA A 148 -6.69 -1.25 6.06
C ALA A 148 -6.78 -2.72 6.47
N GLY A 149 -5.72 -3.30 7.01
CA GLY A 149 -5.72 -4.66 7.54
C GLY A 149 -6.56 -4.83 8.81
N GLY A 150 -7.04 -3.74 9.40
CA GLY A 150 -7.81 -3.74 10.64
C GLY A 150 -6.94 -3.86 11.88
N THR A 151 -7.55 -3.69 13.05
CA THR A 151 -6.82 -3.71 14.32
C THR A 151 -6.22 -5.07 14.64
N ASP A 152 -6.90 -6.16 14.27
CA ASP A 152 -6.43 -7.52 14.54
C ASP A 152 -5.28 -7.92 13.61
N LYS A 153 -5.35 -7.54 12.34
CA LYS A 153 -4.32 -7.88 11.37
C LYS A 153 -3.14 -6.92 11.36
N LYS A 154 -3.35 -5.68 11.80
CA LYS A 154 -2.30 -4.68 11.83
C LYS A 154 -1.11 -5.10 12.68
N PRO A 155 -1.27 -5.65 13.90
CA PRO A 155 -0.13 -6.20 14.63
C PRO A 155 0.55 -7.37 13.93
N VAL A 156 -0.19 -8.18 13.15
CA VAL A 156 0.35 -9.35 12.47
C VAL A 156 1.13 -8.99 11.21
N SER A 157 0.59 -8.09 10.35
CA SER A 157 1.23 -7.74 9.08
C SER A 157 2.04 -6.45 9.16
N TYR A 158 1.55 -5.45 9.92
CA TYR A 158 2.17 -4.13 9.99
C TYR A 158 3.45 -4.16 10.85
N THR A 159 3.39 -4.67 12.08
CA THR A 159 4.56 -4.75 12.94
C THR A 159 5.63 -5.69 12.37
N PRO A 160 5.29 -6.91 11.88
CA PRO A 160 6.27 -7.74 11.20
C PRO A 160 6.85 -7.08 9.95
N LEU A 161 6.06 -6.31 9.18
CA LEU A 161 6.57 -5.61 8.01
C LEU A 161 7.58 -4.54 8.39
N ARG A 162 7.30 -3.76 9.44
CA ARG A 162 8.26 -2.77 9.94
C ARG A 162 9.52 -3.43 10.51
N ALA A 163 9.37 -4.49 11.28
CA ALA A 163 10.50 -5.25 11.81
C ALA A 163 11.33 -5.83 10.66
N HIS A 164 10.66 -6.33 9.61
CA HIS A 164 11.31 -6.85 8.41
C HIS A 164 12.18 -5.77 7.75
N GLU A 165 11.66 -4.55 7.61
CA GLU A 165 12.38 -3.45 6.97
C GLU A 165 13.52 -2.90 7.83
N THR A 166 13.35 -2.87 9.16
CA THR A 166 14.36 -2.31 10.06
C THR A 166 15.39 -3.33 10.57
N GLY A 167 15.17 -4.62 10.30
CA GLY A 167 16.03 -5.69 10.81
C GLY A 167 15.84 -5.99 12.29
N ALA A 168 14.75 -5.51 12.87
CA ALA A 168 14.48 -5.67 14.29
C ALA A 168 13.64 -6.92 14.61
#